data_ba9a3bfdb637a49e6830d5d4dce1b965
#
_entry.id   ba9a3bfdb637a49e6830d5d4dce1b965
#
_cell.length_a   1.000
_cell.length_b   1.000
_cell.length_c   1.000
_cell.angle_alpha   90.00
_cell.angle_beta   90.00
_cell.angle_gamma   90.00
#
_symmetry.space_group_name_H-M   'P 1'
#
loop_
_entity.id
_entity.type
_entity.pdbx_description
1 polymer ?
#
loop_
_entity_poly.entity_id
_entity_poly.type
_entity_poly.pdbx_seq_one_letter_code
_entity_poly.pdbx_strand_id
1 'polypeptide(L)'
;DAQESRGLGDVYKRQASAPTGMLIPPSNLMIVYSTIAGSVSVAALFTGGYVPGILWGLLVMFLAGGKAKKCGYVAERRIPAKMTGIITFMIGLSSIMSWVMAFTGLPDLIANGMLSITENRYVILILMNIILLIVGTFMDPTPAVLIFTPIFLPICQTFGMHPVQFGIMVTLNLCIGTITPPVGSILFTGAKVGNVKIEQVFKELLPYFGVILIVLLLTTCIPAISMTLPTAAGLIQ
;
A
#
# COMPACT_ATOMS: atom_id res chain seq x y z
N ASP A 1 25.34 13.83 -15.81
CA ASP A 1 24.48 12.79 -16.43
C ASP A 1 24.67 11.39 -15.83
N ALA A 2 25.91 10.82 -15.72
CA ALA A 2 26.09 9.47 -15.17
C ALA A 2 25.88 9.39 -13.64
N GLN A 3 26.12 10.46 -12.91
CA GLN A 3 25.92 10.54 -11.46
C GLN A 3 24.46 10.76 -11.12
N GLU A 4 23.75 11.55 -11.92
CA GLU A 4 22.31 11.79 -11.83
C GLU A 4 21.51 10.51 -12.17
N SER A 5 21.92 9.74 -13.19
CA SER A 5 21.29 8.48 -13.55
C SER A 5 21.51 7.37 -12.50
N ARG A 6 22.64 7.40 -11.77
CA ARG A 6 22.90 6.48 -10.64
C ARG A 6 22.02 6.81 -9.43
N GLY A 7 21.86 8.09 -9.10
CA GLY A 7 20.99 8.53 -8.01
C GLY A 7 19.51 8.19 -8.28
N LEU A 8 19.04 8.44 -9.48
CA LEU A 8 17.67 8.10 -9.90
C LEU A 8 17.40 6.60 -9.82
N GLY A 9 18.32 5.77 -10.31
CA GLY A 9 18.18 4.31 -10.29
C GLY A 9 18.05 3.72 -8.89
N ASP A 10 18.73 4.29 -7.90
CA ASP A 10 18.66 3.85 -6.50
C ASP A 10 17.35 4.32 -5.84
N VAL A 11 16.91 5.54 -6.11
CA VAL A 11 15.69 6.12 -5.53
C VAL A 11 14.44 5.33 -5.92
N TYR A 12 14.19 5.09 -7.20
CA TYR A 12 12.95 4.39 -7.59
C TYR A 12 12.94 2.91 -7.17
N LYS A 13 14.10 2.23 -7.12
CA LYS A 13 14.18 0.85 -6.61
C LYS A 13 13.85 0.78 -5.13
N ARG A 14 14.38 1.71 -4.32
CA ARG A 14 14.06 1.80 -2.89
C ARG A 14 12.60 2.14 -2.66
N GLN A 15 12.03 3.02 -3.45
CA GLN A 15 10.62 3.37 -3.34
C GLN A 15 9.70 2.21 -3.73
N ALA A 16 10.00 1.47 -4.79
CA ALA A 16 9.24 0.29 -5.17
C ALA A 16 9.30 -0.83 -4.12
N SER A 17 10.40 -0.92 -3.35
CA SER A 17 10.57 -1.92 -2.30
C SER A 17 10.11 -1.44 -0.91
N ALA A 18 10.01 -0.14 -0.66
CA ALA A 18 9.65 0.39 0.65
C ALA A 18 8.29 -0.12 1.18
N PRO A 19 7.23 -0.20 0.35
CA PRO A 19 5.94 -0.72 0.79
C PRO A 19 5.96 -2.19 1.22
N THR A 20 6.92 -2.99 0.74
CA THR A 20 7.09 -4.37 1.19
C THR A 20 7.33 -4.46 2.70
N GLY A 21 8.06 -3.48 3.26
CA GLY A 21 8.31 -3.39 4.70
C GLY A 21 7.07 -3.05 5.53
N MET A 22 6.02 -2.50 4.91
CA MET A 22 4.73 -2.26 5.57
C MET A 22 3.81 -3.48 5.51
N LEU A 23 4.06 -4.40 4.58
CA LEU A 23 3.27 -5.61 4.38
C LEU A 23 3.89 -6.82 5.11
N ILE A 24 5.24 -6.90 5.16
CA ILE A 24 5.96 -7.96 5.86
C ILE A 24 6.03 -7.62 7.36
N PRO A 25 5.68 -8.56 8.25
CA PRO A 25 5.70 -8.34 9.70
C PRO A 25 7.07 -7.96 10.27
N PRO A 26 7.11 -7.12 11.30
CA PRO A 26 5.99 -6.53 12.03
C PRO A 26 5.43 -5.28 11.33
N SER A 27 4.13 -5.30 11.00
CA SER A 27 3.43 -4.22 10.30
C SER A 27 2.48 -3.47 11.25
N ASN A 28 2.76 -2.19 11.51
CA ASN A 28 1.87 -1.35 12.31
C ASN A 28 0.47 -1.23 11.69
N LEU A 29 0.39 -1.22 10.37
CA LEU A 29 -0.87 -1.08 9.65
C LEU A 29 -1.78 -2.30 9.87
N MET A 30 -1.21 -3.52 9.88
CA MET A 30 -1.95 -4.75 10.18
C MET A 30 -2.39 -4.81 11.65
N ILE A 31 -1.60 -4.27 12.58
CA ILE A 31 -1.98 -4.16 13.99
C ILE A 31 -3.17 -3.22 14.13
N VAL A 32 -3.12 -2.04 13.53
CA VAL A 32 -4.22 -1.08 13.53
C VAL A 32 -5.47 -1.68 12.91
N TYR A 33 -5.34 -2.37 11.79
CA TYR A 33 -6.47 -3.08 11.17
C TYR A 33 -7.08 -4.13 12.12
N SER A 34 -6.27 -4.95 12.76
CA SER A 34 -6.75 -5.98 13.71
C SER A 34 -7.54 -5.39 14.88
N THR A 35 -7.13 -4.23 15.38
CA THR A 35 -7.86 -3.54 16.49
C THR A 35 -9.23 -3.02 16.05
N ILE A 36 -9.37 -2.63 14.79
CA ILE A 36 -10.63 -2.12 14.25
C ILE A 36 -11.58 -3.25 13.86
N ALA A 37 -11.04 -4.26 13.19
CA ALA A 37 -11.81 -5.43 12.75
C ALA A 37 -12.28 -6.32 13.92
N GLY A 38 -11.67 -6.18 15.10
CA GLY A 38 -12.08 -6.77 16.38
C GLY A 38 -12.08 -8.31 16.47
N SER A 39 -12.28 -8.97 15.35
CA SER A 39 -12.36 -10.45 15.25
C SER A 39 -11.17 -11.08 14.54
N VAL A 40 -10.16 -10.29 14.17
CA VAL A 40 -9.04 -10.77 13.35
C VAL A 40 -7.77 -10.89 14.17
N SER A 41 -7.17 -12.08 14.19
CA SER A 41 -5.89 -12.31 14.85
C SER A 41 -4.76 -11.58 14.13
N VAL A 42 -3.94 -10.82 14.89
CA VAL A 42 -2.71 -10.19 14.38
C VAL A 42 -1.76 -11.24 13.79
N ALA A 43 -1.66 -12.41 14.42
CA ALA A 43 -0.82 -13.50 13.93
C ALA A 43 -1.31 -14.04 12.58
N ALA A 44 -2.63 -14.14 12.38
CA ALA A 44 -3.21 -14.54 11.10
C ALA A 44 -2.95 -13.50 9.98
N LEU A 45 -3.03 -12.22 10.30
CA LEU A 45 -2.67 -11.14 9.36
C LEU A 45 -1.19 -11.18 8.98
N PHE A 46 -0.33 -11.36 9.98
CA PHE A 46 1.11 -11.43 9.76
C PHE A 46 1.48 -12.62 8.88
N THR A 47 0.97 -13.79 9.17
CA THR A 47 1.22 -14.98 8.35
C THR A 47 0.66 -14.85 6.94
N GLY A 48 -0.54 -14.28 6.78
CA GLY A 48 -1.15 -14.03 5.48
C GLY A 48 -0.42 -12.99 4.63
N GLY A 49 0.24 -12.00 5.28
CA GLY A 49 1.02 -10.95 4.61
C GLY A 49 2.34 -11.43 4.00
N TYR A 50 2.89 -12.59 4.45
CA TYR A 50 4.16 -13.09 3.91
C TYR A 50 4.09 -13.44 2.43
N VAL A 51 3.06 -14.14 1.99
CA VAL A 51 2.95 -14.57 0.58
C VAL A 51 2.88 -13.38 -0.38
N PRO A 52 1.94 -12.43 -0.22
CA PRO A 52 1.88 -11.25 -1.09
C PRO A 52 3.12 -10.36 -0.93
N GLY A 53 3.71 -10.25 0.27
CA GLY A 53 4.94 -9.49 0.51
C GLY A 53 6.15 -10.07 -0.21
N ILE A 54 6.34 -11.39 -0.14
CA ILE A 54 7.40 -12.09 -0.85
C ILE A 54 7.17 -12.01 -2.36
N LEU A 55 5.94 -12.21 -2.82
CA LEU A 55 5.58 -12.12 -4.24
C LEU A 55 5.90 -10.72 -4.79
N TRP A 56 5.53 -9.67 -4.06
CA TRP A 56 5.89 -8.29 -4.39
C TRP A 56 7.41 -8.13 -4.47
N GLY A 57 8.13 -8.53 -3.42
CA GLY A 57 9.60 -8.39 -3.35
C GLY A 57 10.32 -9.11 -4.49
N LEU A 58 9.91 -10.35 -4.81
CA LEU A 58 10.48 -11.13 -5.92
C LEU A 58 10.22 -10.48 -7.29
N LEU A 59 9.01 -9.98 -7.52
CA LEU A 59 8.65 -9.32 -8.77
C LEU A 59 9.42 -8.00 -8.95
N VAL A 60 9.54 -7.19 -7.89
CA VAL A 60 10.37 -5.97 -7.89
C VAL A 60 11.84 -6.33 -8.14
N MET A 61 12.35 -7.39 -7.51
CA MET A 61 13.72 -7.84 -7.70
C MET A 61 13.99 -8.36 -9.13
N PHE A 62 13.04 -9.08 -9.73
CA PHE A 62 13.10 -9.54 -11.11
C PHE A 62 13.17 -8.36 -12.08
N LEU A 63 12.31 -7.36 -11.92
CA LEU A 63 12.34 -6.14 -12.74
C LEU A 63 13.62 -5.32 -12.53
N ALA A 64 14.09 -5.24 -11.27
CA ALA A 64 15.34 -4.54 -10.94
C ALA A 64 16.57 -5.28 -11.46
N GLY A 65 16.58 -6.61 -11.44
CA GLY A 65 17.69 -7.45 -11.89
C GLY A 65 18.02 -7.30 -13.37
N GLY A 66 17.01 -7.10 -14.21
CA GLY A 66 17.20 -6.79 -15.63
C GLY A 66 17.95 -5.48 -15.90
N LYS A 67 17.89 -4.52 -14.95
CA LYS A 67 18.53 -3.20 -15.04
C LYS A 67 19.74 -3.05 -14.10
N ALA A 68 20.04 -4.03 -13.24
CA ALA A 68 20.96 -3.89 -12.09
C ALA A 68 22.45 -3.97 -12.43
N LYS A 69 22.86 -4.06 -13.69
CA LYS A 69 24.26 -4.28 -14.07
C LYS A 69 25.24 -3.13 -13.79
N LYS A 70 24.82 -1.97 -13.23
CA LYS A 70 25.73 -0.81 -13.05
C LYS A 70 25.37 0.17 -11.92
N CYS A 71 25.10 -0.23 -10.70
CA CYS A 71 25.00 0.74 -9.60
C CYS A 71 25.87 0.34 -8.41
N GLY A 72 27.00 1.01 -8.26
CA GLY A 72 27.81 0.98 -7.05
C GLY A 72 27.07 1.66 -5.89
N TYR A 73 27.04 1.00 -4.75
CA TYR A 73 26.35 1.41 -3.55
C TYR A 73 27.16 2.51 -2.83
N VAL A 74 26.58 3.69 -2.63
CA VAL A 74 27.07 4.66 -1.66
C VAL A 74 25.91 5.06 -0.75
N ALA A 75 25.96 4.57 0.48
CA ALA A 75 25.01 4.95 1.53
C ALA A 75 25.43 6.31 2.11
N GLU A 76 24.83 7.38 1.68
CA GLU A 76 25.02 8.68 2.27
C GLU A 76 23.98 8.91 3.40
N ARG A 77 24.48 8.82 4.62
CA ARG A 77 23.70 8.90 5.87
C ARG A 77 23.64 10.33 6.36
N ARG A 78 22.85 11.19 5.71
CA ARG A 78 22.44 12.47 6.31
C ARG A 78 21.00 12.79 5.94
N ILE A 79 20.07 12.56 6.86
CA ILE A 79 18.73 13.15 6.79
C ILE A 79 18.85 14.55 7.39
N PRO A 80 18.81 15.64 6.61
CA PRO A 80 18.85 16.98 7.15
C PRO A 80 17.58 17.24 7.97
N ALA A 81 17.67 17.99 9.07
CA ALA A 81 16.54 18.37 9.92
C ALA A 81 15.39 19.03 9.11
N LYS A 82 15.75 19.71 8.02
CA LYS A 82 14.80 20.28 7.03
C LYS A 82 13.88 19.22 6.41
N MET A 83 14.37 18.00 6.16
CA MET A 83 13.59 16.90 5.62
C MET A 83 12.57 16.37 6.62
N THR A 84 12.98 16.21 7.88
CA THR A 84 12.07 15.83 8.96
C THR A 84 10.91 16.81 9.08
N GLY A 85 11.19 18.13 9.01
CA GLY A 85 10.17 19.16 9.05
C GLY A 85 9.17 19.06 7.89
N ILE A 86 9.65 18.82 6.65
CA ILE A 86 8.79 18.67 5.47
C ILE A 86 7.90 17.42 5.61
N ILE A 87 8.46 16.29 6.04
CA ILE A 87 7.71 15.03 6.22
C ILE A 87 6.65 15.20 7.31
N THR A 88 7.00 15.79 8.45
CA THR A 88 6.06 16.04 9.55
C THR A 88 4.92 16.97 9.09
N PHE A 89 5.23 17.99 8.32
CA PHE A 89 4.22 18.89 7.76
C PHE A 89 3.28 18.17 6.78
N MET A 90 3.80 17.31 5.90
CA MET A 90 2.98 16.51 4.98
C MET A 90 2.07 15.53 5.73
N ILE A 91 2.56 14.87 6.79
CA ILE A 91 1.76 14.00 7.64
C ILE A 91 0.63 14.80 8.32
N GLY A 92 0.94 16.00 8.82
CA GLY A 92 -0.05 16.89 9.40
C GLY A 92 -1.17 17.27 8.42
N LEU A 93 -0.82 17.63 7.19
CA LEU A 93 -1.81 17.92 6.14
C LEU A 93 -2.67 16.70 5.78
N SER A 94 -2.06 15.52 5.66
CA SER A 94 -2.78 14.26 5.42
C SER A 94 -3.75 13.93 6.55
N SER A 95 -3.39 14.22 7.81
CA SER A 95 -4.28 14.04 8.97
C SER A 95 -5.50 14.96 8.92
N ILE A 96 -5.31 16.22 8.49
CA ILE A 96 -6.43 17.16 8.30
C ILE A 96 -7.36 16.65 7.19
N MET A 97 -6.81 16.19 6.08
CA MET A 97 -7.61 15.62 4.98
C MET A 97 -8.42 14.41 5.44
N SER A 98 -7.80 13.53 6.25
CA SER A 98 -8.47 12.37 6.84
C SER A 98 -9.64 12.77 7.72
N TRP A 99 -9.45 13.80 8.55
CA TRP A 99 -10.50 14.32 9.42
C TRP A 99 -11.67 14.90 8.60
N VAL A 100 -11.38 15.69 7.57
CA VAL A 100 -12.39 16.25 6.66
C VAL A 100 -13.18 15.14 5.97
N MET A 101 -12.52 14.11 5.46
CA MET A 101 -13.20 12.98 4.82
C MET A 101 -14.13 12.24 5.79
N ALA A 102 -13.67 11.98 7.02
CA ALA A 102 -14.51 11.34 8.04
C ALA A 102 -15.70 12.20 8.44
N PHE A 103 -15.48 13.51 8.61
CA PHE A 103 -16.54 14.45 9.02
C PHE A 103 -17.61 14.68 7.93
N THR A 104 -17.23 14.64 6.65
CA THR A 104 -18.17 14.84 5.53
C THR A 104 -19.02 13.61 5.23
N GLY A 105 -18.75 12.45 5.86
CA GLY A 105 -19.44 11.18 5.55
C GLY A 105 -19.19 10.69 4.12
N LEU A 106 -18.14 11.19 3.48
CA LEU A 106 -17.77 10.82 2.11
C LEU A 106 -17.56 9.30 1.95
N PRO A 107 -16.94 8.58 2.90
CA PRO A 107 -16.79 7.13 2.81
C PRO A 107 -18.12 6.37 2.75
N ASP A 108 -19.12 6.77 3.53
CA ASP A 108 -20.44 6.14 3.51
C ASP A 108 -21.17 6.41 2.19
N LEU A 109 -21.02 7.61 1.66
CA LEU A 109 -21.60 8.01 0.38
C LEU A 109 -20.99 7.19 -0.77
N ILE A 110 -19.68 6.94 -0.72
CA ILE A 110 -18.96 6.08 -1.67
C ILE A 110 -19.45 4.63 -1.56
N ALA A 111 -19.57 4.08 -0.34
CA ALA A 111 -20.02 2.71 -0.12
C ALA A 111 -21.43 2.48 -0.65
N ASN A 112 -22.37 3.38 -0.35
CA ASN A 112 -23.74 3.32 -0.86
C ASN A 112 -23.79 3.45 -2.38
N GLY A 113 -22.98 4.34 -2.96
CA GLY A 113 -22.85 4.49 -4.39
C GLY A 113 -22.34 3.20 -5.07
N MET A 114 -21.38 2.53 -4.47
CA MET A 114 -20.83 1.26 -5.00
C MET A 114 -21.89 0.16 -5.04
N LEU A 115 -22.65 -0.02 -3.96
CA LEU A 115 -23.69 -1.05 -3.85
C LEU A 115 -24.84 -0.80 -4.82
N SER A 116 -25.08 0.45 -5.21
CA SER A 116 -26.12 0.78 -6.20
C SER A 116 -25.73 0.46 -7.64
N ILE A 117 -24.42 0.28 -7.92
CA ILE A 117 -23.91 0.04 -9.30
C ILE A 117 -24.00 -1.43 -9.69
N THR A 118 -23.69 -2.35 -8.77
CA THR A 118 -23.62 -3.77 -9.10
C THR A 118 -23.69 -4.68 -7.88
N GLU A 119 -24.23 -5.88 -8.07
CA GLU A 119 -24.19 -6.98 -7.09
C GLU A 119 -23.09 -7.99 -7.39
N ASN A 120 -22.31 -7.78 -8.45
CA ASN A 120 -21.25 -8.71 -8.84
C ASN A 120 -20.04 -8.57 -7.91
N ARG A 121 -19.70 -9.66 -7.19
CA ARG A 121 -18.57 -9.72 -6.25
C ARG A 121 -17.27 -9.14 -6.80
N TYR A 122 -16.87 -9.58 -7.99
CA TYR A 122 -15.59 -9.17 -8.56
C TYR A 122 -15.55 -7.68 -8.92
N VAL A 123 -16.66 -7.17 -9.45
CA VAL A 123 -16.78 -5.75 -9.81
C VAL A 123 -16.70 -4.87 -8.58
N ILE A 124 -17.38 -5.26 -7.49
CA ILE A 124 -17.33 -4.53 -6.21
C ILE A 124 -15.91 -4.54 -5.65
N LEU A 125 -15.23 -5.69 -5.63
CA LEU A 125 -13.86 -5.78 -5.11
C LEU A 125 -12.88 -4.95 -5.92
N ILE A 126 -13.00 -4.92 -7.25
CA ILE A 126 -12.18 -4.07 -8.11
C ILE A 126 -12.49 -2.59 -7.86
N LEU A 127 -13.76 -2.23 -7.76
CA LEU A 127 -14.18 -0.86 -7.47
C LEU A 127 -13.65 -0.37 -6.13
N MET A 128 -13.73 -1.21 -5.08
CA MET A 128 -13.11 -0.93 -3.78
C MET A 128 -11.60 -0.70 -3.89
N ASN A 129 -10.90 -1.55 -4.65
CA ASN A 129 -9.46 -1.38 -4.85
C ASN A 129 -9.14 -0.05 -5.54
N ILE A 130 -9.92 0.36 -6.54
CA ILE A 130 -9.74 1.65 -7.22
C ILE A 130 -9.95 2.80 -6.25
N ILE A 131 -11.01 2.75 -5.44
CA ILE A 131 -11.32 3.79 -4.46
C ILE A 131 -10.24 3.89 -3.40
N LEU A 132 -9.84 2.76 -2.82
CA LEU A 132 -8.76 2.71 -1.83
C LEU A 132 -7.43 3.19 -2.40
N LEU A 133 -7.15 2.90 -3.67
CA LEU A 133 -5.97 3.40 -4.35
C LEU A 133 -6.00 4.93 -4.45
N ILE A 134 -7.12 5.50 -4.92
CA ILE A 134 -7.30 6.95 -5.01
C ILE A 134 -7.15 7.59 -3.63
N VAL A 135 -7.86 7.08 -2.64
CA VAL A 135 -7.79 7.58 -1.25
C VAL A 135 -6.36 7.49 -0.70
N GLY A 136 -5.69 6.36 -0.92
CA GLY A 136 -4.31 6.14 -0.47
C GLY A 136 -3.30 7.09 -1.11
N THR A 137 -3.61 7.74 -2.25
CA THR A 137 -2.72 8.78 -2.83
C THR A 137 -2.76 10.09 -2.05
N PHE A 138 -3.86 10.37 -1.32
CA PHE A 138 -4.09 11.62 -0.61
C PHE A 138 -3.94 11.49 0.90
N MET A 139 -4.15 10.30 1.44
CA MET A 139 -4.18 10.02 2.88
C MET A 139 -3.06 9.09 3.29
N ASP A 140 -2.58 9.24 4.53
CA ASP A 140 -1.70 8.22 5.12
C ASP A 140 -2.44 6.89 5.30
N PRO A 141 -1.75 5.76 5.18
CA PRO A 141 -2.35 4.43 5.31
C PRO A 141 -3.05 4.20 6.65
N THR A 142 -2.50 4.70 7.76
CA THR A 142 -3.07 4.46 9.10
C THR A 142 -4.46 5.07 9.26
N PRO A 143 -4.68 6.38 9.03
CA PRO A 143 -6.02 6.95 9.10
C PRO A 143 -6.97 6.38 8.01
N ALA A 144 -6.45 6.03 6.84
CA ALA A 144 -7.27 5.40 5.81
C ALA A 144 -7.82 4.03 6.26
N VAL A 145 -7.01 3.20 6.90
CA VAL A 145 -7.48 1.93 7.50
C VAL A 145 -8.54 2.18 8.56
N LEU A 146 -8.33 3.16 9.45
CA LEU A 146 -9.29 3.50 10.51
C LEU A 146 -10.68 3.87 9.97
N ILE A 147 -10.72 4.61 8.87
CA ILE A 147 -11.97 5.12 8.29
C ILE A 147 -12.65 4.08 7.41
N PHE A 148 -11.91 3.44 6.51
CA PHE A 148 -12.52 2.59 5.47
C PHE A 148 -12.75 1.14 5.91
N THR A 149 -12.03 0.64 6.92
CA THR A 149 -12.23 -0.74 7.40
C THR A 149 -13.66 -0.97 7.93
N PRO A 150 -14.21 -0.16 8.85
CA PRO A 150 -15.56 -0.40 9.38
C PRO A 150 -16.65 -0.31 8.31
N ILE A 151 -16.39 0.39 7.21
CA ILE A 151 -17.35 0.59 6.12
C ILE A 151 -17.27 -0.55 5.10
N PHE A 152 -16.06 -0.90 4.67
CA PHE A 152 -15.85 -1.87 3.59
C PHE A 152 -15.79 -3.32 4.05
N LEU A 153 -15.35 -3.58 5.29
CA LEU A 153 -15.27 -4.94 5.82
C LEU A 153 -16.64 -5.65 5.85
N PRO A 154 -17.74 -5.05 6.35
CA PRO A 154 -19.05 -5.68 6.30
C PRO A 154 -19.49 -6.00 4.87
N ILE A 155 -19.25 -5.08 3.92
CA ILE A 155 -19.57 -5.29 2.51
C ILE A 155 -18.81 -6.49 1.95
N CYS A 156 -17.50 -6.58 2.22
CA CYS A 156 -16.68 -7.72 1.78
C CYS A 156 -17.15 -9.05 2.38
N GLN A 157 -17.58 -9.05 3.63
CA GLN A 157 -18.11 -10.23 4.30
C GLN A 157 -19.42 -10.73 3.67
N THR A 158 -20.32 -9.83 3.24
CA THR A 158 -21.55 -10.22 2.53
C THR A 158 -21.24 -10.95 1.21
N PHE A 159 -20.11 -10.63 0.58
CA PHE A 159 -19.62 -11.31 -0.63
C PHE A 159 -18.70 -12.50 -0.34
N GLY A 160 -18.62 -12.98 0.93
CA GLY A 160 -17.86 -14.16 1.32
C GLY A 160 -16.34 -13.96 1.33
N MET A 161 -15.84 -12.73 1.46
CA MET A 161 -14.42 -12.46 1.66
C MET A 161 -14.08 -12.60 3.15
N HIS A 162 -13.02 -13.36 3.43
CA HIS A 162 -12.56 -13.53 4.81
C HIS A 162 -11.91 -12.23 5.32
N PRO A 163 -12.15 -11.82 6.60
CA PRO A 163 -11.59 -10.57 7.15
C PRO A 163 -10.06 -10.48 7.07
N VAL A 164 -9.33 -11.58 7.20
CA VAL A 164 -7.86 -11.61 7.02
C VAL A 164 -7.48 -11.25 5.59
N GLN A 165 -8.15 -11.82 4.59
CA GLN A 165 -7.91 -11.50 3.18
C GLN A 165 -8.16 -10.01 2.90
N PHE A 166 -9.26 -9.47 3.42
CA PHE A 166 -9.59 -8.05 3.28
C PHE A 166 -8.50 -7.16 3.90
N GLY A 167 -8.04 -7.48 5.13
CA GLY A 167 -7.00 -6.72 5.79
C GLY A 167 -5.68 -6.66 5.02
N ILE A 168 -5.28 -7.80 4.43
CA ILE A 168 -4.08 -7.88 3.59
C ILE A 168 -4.28 -7.06 2.30
N MET A 169 -5.45 -7.17 1.65
CA MET A 169 -5.80 -6.41 0.46
C MET A 169 -5.74 -4.90 0.72
N VAL A 170 -6.36 -4.42 1.80
CA VAL A 170 -6.38 -2.99 2.18
C VAL A 170 -4.96 -2.49 2.47
N THR A 171 -4.19 -3.25 3.27
CA THR A 171 -2.80 -2.90 3.58
C THR A 171 -1.97 -2.77 2.31
N LEU A 172 -2.07 -3.74 1.41
CA LEU A 172 -1.34 -3.76 0.15
C LEU A 172 -1.73 -2.58 -0.75
N ASN A 173 -3.03 -2.30 -0.85
CA ASN A 173 -3.57 -1.21 -1.65
C ASN A 173 -3.09 0.17 -1.15
N LEU A 174 -3.21 0.42 0.15
CA LEU A 174 -2.77 1.68 0.74
C LEU A 174 -1.26 1.87 0.66
N CYS A 175 -0.47 0.79 0.76
CA CYS A 175 0.97 0.84 0.51
C CYS A 175 1.29 1.30 -0.92
N ILE A 176 0.52 0.87 -1.93
CA ILE A 176 0.65 1.37 -3.30
C ILE A 176 0.33 2.87 -3.35
N GLY A 177 -0.70 3.30 -2.65
CA GLY A 177 -1.06 4.73 -2.56
C GLY A 177 0.10 5.61 -2.09
N THR A 178 0.91 5.15 -1.14
CA THR A 178 2.05 5.95 -0.62
C THR A 178 3.16 6.23 -1.63
N ILE A 179 3.23 5.47 -2.70
CA ILE A 179 4.20 5.67 -3.80
C ILE A 179 3.57 6.28 -5.05
N THR A 180 2.26 6.54 -5.01
CA THR A 180 1.49 7.06 -6.15
C THR A 180 1.30 8.57 -6.04
N PRO A 181 1.54 9.37 -7.09
CA PRO A 181 1.19 10.79 -7.09
C PRO A 181 -0.35 10.96 -6.96
N PRO A 182 -0.87 12.12 -6.45
CA PRO A 182 -0.19 13.40 -6.30
C PRO A 182 0.54 13.62 -4.98
N VAL A 183 0.16 12.96 -3.88
CA VAL A 183 0.79 13.21 -2.58
C VAL A 183 1.90 12.21 -2.28
N GLY A 184 1.66 10.90 -2.39
CA GLY A 184 2.63 9.83 -2.24
C GLY A 184 3.79 10.10 -1.26
N SER A 185 3.57 9.96 0.05
CA SER A 185 4.53 10.39 1.09
C SER A 185 5.92 9.78 0.92
N ILE A 186 5.99 8.52 0.52
CA ILE A 186 7.25 7.81 0.25
C ILE A 186 7.89 8.33 -1.04
N LEU A 187 7.09 8.60 -2.09
CA LEU A 187 7.58 9.13 -3.36
C LEU A 187 8.28 10.47 -3.17
N PHE A 188 7.63 11.41 -2.48
CA PHE A 188 8.18 12.74 -2.21
C PHE A 188 9.44 12.67 -1.34
N THR A 189 9.39 11.87 -0.27
CA THR A 189 10.55 11.69 0.61
C THR A 189 11.75 11.13 -0.14
N GLY A 190 11.55 10.08 -0.94
CA GLY A 190 12.62 9.47 -1.70
C GLY A 190 13.21 10.39 -2.78
N ALA A 191 12.37 11.12 -3.51
CA ALA A 191 12.82 12.09 -4.51
C ALA A 191 13.64 13.22 -3.89
N LYS A 192 13.21 13.72 -2.73
CA LYS A 192 13.94 14.74 -1.97
C LYS A 192 15.28 14.25 -1.45
N VAL A 193 15.33 13.07 -0.83
CA VAL A 193 16.57 12.46 -0.32
C VAL A 193 17.55 12.18 -1.46
N GLY A 194 17.05 11.71 -2.60
CA GLY A 194 17.85 11.45 -3.78
C GLY A 194 18.23 12.68 -4.60
N ASN A 195 17.71 13.86 -4.22
CA ASN A 195 17.88 15.12 -4.96
C ASN A 195 17.56 14.99 -6.46
N VAL A 196 16.47 14.28 -6.76
CA VAL A 196 15.98 14.03 -8.14
C VAL A 196 14.58 14.59 -8.34
N LYS A 197 14.21 14.87 -9.59
CA LYS A 197 12.86 15.34 -9.91
C LYS A 197 11.83 14.23 -9.78
N ILE A 198 10.68 14.54 -9.18
CA ILE A 198 9.60 13.58 -8.94
C ILE A 198 9.10 12.95 -10.24
N GLU A 199 9.00 13.75 -11.31
CA GLU A 199 8.53 13.31 -12.61
C GLU A 199 9.45 12.24 -13.23
N GLN A 200 10.75 12.34 -13.00
CA GLN A 200 11.73 11.36 -13.47
C GLN A 200 11.60 10.05 -12.68
N VAL A 201 11.48 10.16 -11.35
CA VAL A 201 11.28 8.99 -10.48
C VAL A 201 9.99 8.27 -10.83
N PHE A 202 8.91 9.00 -11.06
CA PHE A 202 7.61 8.42 -11.38
C PHE A 202 7.61 7.66 -12.71
N LYS A 203 8.24 8.20 -13.76
CA LYS A 203 8.38 7.52 -15.05
C LYS A 203 9.09 6.17 -14.93
N GLU A 204 10.14 6.09 -14.12
CA GLU A 204 10.88 4.85 -13.89
C GLU A 204 10.14 3.88 -12.97
N LEU A 205 9.22 4.37 -12.11
CA LEU A 205 8.36 3.57 -11.25
C LEU A 205 7.19 2.93 -12.01
N LEU A 206 6.79 3.48 -13.15
CA LEU A 206 5.61 3.03 -13.90
C LEU A 206 5.57 1.51 -14.17
N PRO A 207 6.67 0.86 -14.65
CA PRO A 207 6.65 -0.59 -14.86
C PRO A 207 6.50 -1.39 -13.56
N TYR A 208 6.99 -0.84 -12.44
CA TYR A 208 6.82 -1.48 -11.12
C TYR A 208 5.38 -1.39 -10.64
N PHE A 209 4.67 -0.29 -10.93
CA PHE A 209 3.24 -0.17 -10.63
C PHE A 209 2.43 -1.26 -11.32
N GLY A 210 2.70 -1.55 -12.59
CA GLY A 210 2.01 -2.62 -13.29
C GLY A 210 2.12 -3.97 -12.59
N VAL A 211 3.32 -4.31 -12.13
CA VAL A 211 3.57 -5.56 -11.41
C VAL A 211 2.89 -5.58 -10.03
N ILE A 212 2.97 -4.49 -9.30
CA ILE A 212 2.38 -4.37 -7.97
C ILE A 212 0.85 -4.43 -8.04
N LEU A 213 0.24 -3.81 -9.04
CA LEU A 213 -1.20 -3.91 -9.32
C LEU A 213 -1.62 -5.35 -9.65
N ILE A 214 -0.79 -6.10 -10.37
CA ILE A 214 -1.04 -7.52 -10.62
C ILE A 214 -1.07 -8.30 -9.29
N VAL A 215 -0.11 -8.07 -8.39
CA VAL A 215 -0.09 -8.69 -7.06
C VAL A 215 -1.34 -8.33 -6.27
N LEU A 216 -1.76 -7.08 -6.29
CA LEU A 216 -2.98 -6.62 -5.64
C LEU A 216 -4.22 -7.35 -6.17
N LEU A 217 -4.36 -7.43 -7.49
CA LEU A 217 -5.48 -8.14 -8.12
C LEU A 217 -5.47 -9.64 -7.81
N LEU A 218 -4.30 -10.28 -7.86
CA LEU A 218 -4.15 -11.68 -7.49
C LEU A 218 -4.54 -11.92 -6.03
N THR A 219 -4.08 -11.08 -5.10
CA THR A 219 -4.41 -11.18 -3.68
C THR A 219 -5.91 -10.94 -3.42
N THR A 220 -6.52 -10.05 -4.20
CA THR A 220 -7.95 -9.76 -4.11
C THR A 220 -8.81 -10.90 -4.64
N CYS A 221 -8.46 -11.43 -5.83
CA CYS A 221 -9.27 -12.43 -6.53
C CYS A 221 -9.00 -13.86 -6.05
N ILE A 222 -7.79 -14.18 -5.59
CA ILE A 222 -7.37 -15.54 -5.20
C ILE A 222 -7.14 -15.59 -3.69
N PRO A 223 -8.13 -16.09 -2.92
CA PRO A 223 -8.00 -16.22 -1.46
C PRO A 223 -6.78 -17.04 -1.04
N ALA A 224 -6.42 -18.05 -1.83
CA ALA A 224 -5.29 -18.93 -1.52
C ALA A 224 -3.97 -18.18 -1.27
N ILE A 225 -3.72 -17.05 -1.95
CA ILE A 225 -2.47 -16.29 -1.81
C ILE A 225 -2.30 -15.71 -0.40
N SER A 226 -3.38 -15.27 0.22
CA SER A 226 -3.37 -14.66 1.55
C SER A 226 -3.80 -15.63 2.67
N MET A 227 -4.55 -16.68 2.34
CA MET A 227 -5.16 -17.56 3.34
C MET A 227 -4.39 -18.88 3.57
N THR A 228 -3.57 -19.33 2.62
CA THR A 228 -2.87 -20.63 2.73
C THR A 228 -1.98 -20.73 3.96
N LEU A 229 -1.15 -19.72 4.22
CA LEU A 229 -0.25 -19.72 5.38
C LEU A 229 -1.00 -19.62 6.72
N PRO A 230 -1.96 -18.70 6.90
CA PRO A 230 -2.75 -18.65 8.13
C PRO A 230 -3.54 -19.93 8.40
N THR A 231 -4.11 -20.54 7.37
CA THR A 231 -4.83 -21.82 7.49
C THR A 231 -3.88 -22.97 7.82
N ALA A 232 -2.74 -23.08 7.14
CA ALA A 232 -1.72 -24.10 7.43
C ALA A 232 -1.12 -23.95 8.84
N ALA A 233 -1.07 -22.72 9.37
CA ALA A 233 -0.64 -22.45 10.74
C ALA A 233 -1.74 -22.68 11.81
N GLY A 234 -2.95 -23.08 11.41
CA GLY A 234 -4.07 -23.30 12.33
C GLY A 234 -4.61 -22.03 12.99
N LEU A 235 -4.33 -20.85 12.42
CA LEU A 235 -4.73 -19.56 12.96
C LEU A 235 -6.13 -19.12 12.48
N ILE A 236 -6.67 -19.80 11.49
CA ILE A 236 -7.98 -19.59 10.89
C ILE A 236 -8.63 -20.95 10.67
N GLN A 237 -9.89 -21.06 11.10
CA GLN A 237 -10.75 -22.22 10.84
C GLN A 237 -11.64 -21.96 9.64
#